data_cef167dd5eedc8deab1868023b8a6cc8
#
_entry.id   cef167dd5eedc8deab1868023b8a6cc8
#
_cell.length_a   1.000
_cell.length_b   1.000
_cell.length_c   1.000
_cell.angle_alpha   90.00
_cell.angle_beta   90.00
_cell.angle_gamma   90.00
#
_symmetry.space_group_name_H-M   'P 1'
#
loop_
_entity.id
_entity.type
_entity.pdbx_description
1 polymer ?
#
loop_
_entity_poly.entity_id
_entity_poly.type
_entity_poly.pdbx_seq_one_letter_code
_entity_poly.pdbx_strand_id
1 'polypeptide(L)'
;ENLHFKYSTSKENILSDINLTIKAGEKIALVGASGGGKSTLIQTLTGLYPATQGMIYYDNIPINEIGFDIVRENVVTVLQHPVLFNDTIRENLSLGKQVSEDDLWQALDIAQLKSTIQSLDKGLDTIIGRQGMRLSGGQRQRIAIARMIIADPSVVVLDEATSALDTETEYNLHVAMADFLKQRTTLIIAHRLSAIKQADHVYVFEDGKICQQGSHTHLINQEGLYAKLYGDYQ
;
A
#
# COMPACT_ATOMS: atom_id res chain seq x y z
N GLU A 1 -3.03 13.90 -13.68
CA GLU A 1 -3.16 15.31 -14.02
C GLU A 1 -4.64 15.74 -13.97
N ASN A 2 -4.93 16.80 -13.22
CA ASN A 2 -6.27 17.38 -13.06
C ASN A 2 -7.33 16.32 -12.73
N LEU A 3 -6.99 15.37 -11.84
CA LEU A 3 -7.82 14.21 -11.56
C LEU A 3 -9.00 14.60 -10.68
N HIS A 4 -10.20 14.26 -11.14
CA HIS A 4 -11.44 14.38 -10.38
C HIS A 4 -12.12 13.02 -10.28
N PHE A 5 -12.75 12.77 -9.15
CA PHE A 5 -13.57 11.59 -8.97
C PHE A 5 -14.76 11.86 -8.05
N LYS A 6 -15.92 11.28 -8.40
CA LYS A 6 -17.10 11.20 -7.55
C LYS A 6 -17.79 9.84 -7.69
N TYR A 7 -18.34 9.33 -6.62
CA TYR A 7 -19.20 8.15 -6.69
C TYR A 7 -20.51 8.48 -7.38
N SER A 8 -21.11 7.51 -8.09
CA SER A 8 -22.39 7.68 -8.80
C SER A 8 -23.52 8.13 -7.88
N THR A 9 -23.44 7.79 -6.60
CA THR A 9 -24.42 8.16 -5.55
C THR A 9 -24.13 9.51 -4.89
N SER A 10 -22.95 10.10 -5.14
CA SER A 10 -22.53 11.38 -4.54
C SER A 10 -22.84 12.55 -5.46
N LYS A 11 -23.24 13.68 -4.86
CA LYS A 11 -23.35 14.96 -5.58
C LYS A 11 -22.01 15.70 -5.65
N GLU A 12 -21.12 15.46 -4.69
CA GLU A 12 -19.85 16.16 -4.54
C GLU A 12 -18.68 15.28 -5.00
N ASN A 13 -17.62 15.93 -5.45
CA ASN A 13 -16.38 15.25 -5.77
C ASN A 13 -15.69 14.78 -4.48
N ILE A 14 -15.20 13.55 -4.50
CA ILE A 14 -14.34 13.00 -3.46
C ILE A 14 -12.88 13.36 -3.73
N LEU A 15 -12.51 13.47 -5.02
CA LEU A 15 -11.22 13.99 -5.45
C LEU A 15 -11.47 15.19 -6.36
N SER A 16 -10.73 16.27 -6.14
CA SER A 16 -10.88 17.53 -6.88
C SER A 16 -9.51 18.08 -7.25
N ASP A 17 -9.25 18.15 -8.54
CA ASP A 17 -8.03 18.75 -9.11
C ASP A 17 -6.73 18.16 -8.52
N ILE A 18 -6.67 16.82 -8.43
CA ILE A 18 -5.46 16.13 -7.94
C ILE A 18 -4.40 16.17 -9.05
N ASN A 19 -3.30 16.79 -8.73
CA ASN A 19 -2.09 16.85 -9.54
C ASN A 19 -0.93 16.31 -8.72
N LEU A 20 -0.37 15.17 -9.12
CA LEU A 20 0.81 14.60 -8.48
C LEU A 20 1.67 13.86 -9.50
N THR A 21 2.95 13.84 -9.26
CA THR A 21 3.93 13.12 -10.07
C THR A 21 4.81 12.28 -9.15
N ILE A 22 4.98 11.02 -9.49
CA ILE A 22 5.82 10.07 -8.76
C ILE A 22 6.89 9.59 -9.73
N LYS A 23 8.14 9.75 -9.37
CA LYS A 23 9.26 9.26 -10.19
C LYS A 23 9.45 7.76 -9.99
N ALA A 24 9.96 7.07 -11.02
CA ALA A 24 10.30 5.67 -10.90
C ALA A 24 11.29 5.45 -9.74
N GLY A 25 10.98 4.49 -8.87
CA GLY A 25 11.78 4.18 -7.68
C GLY A 25 11.57 5.13 -6.50
N GLU A 26 10.77 6.20 -6.64
CA GLU A 26 10.49 7.14 -5.55
C GLU A 26 9.52 6.52 -4.54
N LYS A 27 9.74 6.81 -3.28
CA LYS A 27 8.86 6.45 -2.18
C LYS A 27 8.09 7.69 -1.72
N ILE A 28 6.78 7.70 -1.89
CA ILE A 28 5.93 8.81 -1.46
C ILE A 28 5.00 8.41 -0.31
N ALA A 29 4.66 9.37 0.54
CA ALA A 29 3.64 9.21 1.57
C ALA A 29 2.41 10.07 1.25
N LEU A 30 1.22 9.47 1.37
CA LEU A 30 -0.07 10.16 1.34
C LEU A 30 -0.56 10.27 2.79
N VAL A 31 -0.72 11.49 3.29
CA VAL A 31 -1.14 11.78 4.65
C VAL A 31 -2.34 12.71 4.69
N GLY A 32 -3.01 12.84 5.82
CA GLY A 32 -4.18 13.70 6.02
C GLY A 32 -5.26 13.00 6.82
N ALA A 33 -6.33 13.72 7.15
CA ALA A 33 -7.44 13.19 7.94
C ALA A 33 -8.11 11.96 7.30
N SER A 34 -8.73 11.13 8.14
CA SER A 34 -9.56 10.02 7.67
C SER A 34 -10.72 10.58 6.82
N GLY A 35 -11.05 9.91 5.73
CA GLY A 35 -12.09 10.39 4.79
C GLY A 35 -11.60 11.44 3.78
N GLY A 36 -10.36 11.91 3.84
CA GLY A 36 -9.80 12.91 2.93
C GLY A 36 -9.60 12.49 1.47
N GLY A 37 -9.99 11.25 1.07
CA GLY A 37 -9.92 10.79 -0.33
C GLY A 37 -8.70 9.94 -0.69
N LYS A 38 -7.76 9.68 0.24
CA LYS A 38 -6.52 8.94 -0.03
C LYS A 38 -6.75 7.53 -0.60
N SER A 39 -7.59 6.71 0.04
CA SER A 39 -7.91 5.36 -0.45
C SER A 39 -8.69 5.41 -1.78
N THR A 40 -9.55 6.43 -1.97
CA THR A 40 -10.24 6.65 -3.25
C THR A 40 -9.25 6.98 -4.36
N LEU A 41 -8.21 7.78 -4.07
CA LEU A 41 -7.13 8.04 -5.03
C LEU A 41 -6.45 6.74 -5.46
N ILE A 42 -6.06 5.87 -4.50
CA ILE A 42 -5.45 4.58 -4.82
C ILE A 42 -6.37 3.73 -5.69
N GLN A 43 -7.65 3.64 -5.36
CA GLN A 43 -8.63 2.88 -6.14
C GLN A 43 -8.80 3.43 -7.56
N THR A 44 -8.66 4.74 -7.74
CA THR A 44 -8.71 5.39 -9.05
C THR A 44 -7.40 5.14 -9.83
N LEU A 45 -6.24 5.26 -9.17
CA LEU A 45 -4.95 4.97 -9.78
C LEU A 45 -4.85 3.51 -10.27
N THR A 46 -5.36 2.56 -9.50
CA THR A 46 -5.36 1.13 -9.87
C THR A 46 -6.47 0.72 -10.84
N GLY A 47 -7.29 1.68 -11.28
CA GLY A 47 -8.38 1.45 -12.24
C GLY A 47 -9.56 0.65 -11.67
N LEU A 48 -9.74 0.60 -10.34
CA LEU A 48 -10.96 0.08 -9.72
C LEU A 48 -12.14 1.03 -9.95
N TYR A 49 -11.87 2.32 -9.95
CA TYR A 49 -12.83 3.35 -10.32
C TYR A 49 -12.28 4.22 -11.45
N PRO A 50 -13.05 4.43 -12.53
CA PRO A 50 -12.62 5.36 -13.58
C PRO A 50 -12.66 6.79 -13.07
N ALA A 51 -11.64 7.58 -13.41
CA ALA A 51 -11.64 9.01 -13.16
C ALA A 51 -12.85 9.69 -13.84
N THR A 52 -13.46 10.67 -13.17
CA THR A 52 -14.57 11.43 -13.75
C THR A 52 -14.05 12.48 -14.74
N GLN A 53 -12.88 13.07 -14.44
CA GLN A 53 -12.13 14.01 -15.28
C GLN A 53 -10.65 13.86 -14.98
N GLY A 54 -9.81 14.37 -15.89
CA GLY A 54 -8.36 14.29 -15.81
C GLY A 54 -7.81 13.00 -16.39
N MET A 55 -6.51 12.78 -16.23
CA MET A 55 -5.83 11.62 -16.81
C MET A 55 -4.77 11.05 -15.86
N ILE A 56 -4.65 9.74 -15.87
CA ILE A 56 -3.62 8.99 -15.15
C ILE A 56 -2.65 8.45 -16.19
N TYR A 57 -1.36 8.61 -15.93
CA TYR A 57 -0.29 8.13 -16.78
C TYR A 57 0.61 7.18 -16.00
N TYR A 58 1.05 6.11 -16.65
CA TYR A 58 2.16 5.26 -16.23
C TYR A 58 3.23 5.34 -17.32
N ASP A 59 4.45 5.77 -16.94
CA ASP A 59 5.56 6.00 -17.87
C ASP A 59 5.18 6.86 -19.08
N ASN A 60 4.41 7.93 -18.81
CA ASN A 60 3.84 8.87 -19.81
C ASN A 60 2.82 8.26 -20.78
N ILE A 61 2.35 7.04 -20.55
CA ILE A 61 1.30 6.41 -21.34
C ILE A 61 -0.02 6.50 -20.57
N PRO A 62 -1.12 7.01 -21.19
CA PRO A 62 -2.42 7.07 -20.53
C PRO A 62 -2.91 5.68 -20.10
N ILE A 63 -3.52 5.59 -18.91
CA ILE A 63 -3.98 4.31 -18.34
C ILE A 63 -4.98 3.55 -19.24
N ASN A 64 -5.79 4.27 -20.00
CA ASN A 64 -6.74 3.70 -20.96
C ASN A 64 -6.08 3.11 -22.21
N GLU A 65 -4.86 3.53 -22.55
CA GLU A 65 -4.07 2.94 -23.62
C GLU A 65 -3.29 1.70 -23.18
N ILE A 66 -2.79 1.70 -21.94
CA ILE A 66 -2.10 0.54 -21.34
C ILE A 66 -3.08 -0.61 -21.12
N GLY A 67 -4.28 -0.31 -20.64
CA GLY A 67 -5.26 -1.28 -20.18
C GLY A 67 -5.10 -1.65 -18.70
N PHE A 68 -6.24 -1.80 -18.02
CA PHE A 68 -6.28 -2.02 -16.58
C PHE A 68 -5.67 -3.36 -16.14
N ASP A 69 -5.65 -4.36 -16.98
CA ASP A 69 -5.09 -5.67 -16.65
C ASP A 69 -3.56 -5.57 -16.49
N ILE A 70 -2.89 -4.89 -17.43
CA ILE A 70 -1.44 -4.65 -17.36
C ILE A 70 -1.11 -3.79 -16.13
N VAL A 71 -1.91 -2.77 -15.83
CA VAL A 71 -1.72 -1.96 -14.62
C VAL A 71 -1.82 -2.82 -13.36
N ARG A 72 -2.83 -3.70 -13.24
CA ARG A 72 -3.03 -4.56 -12.07
C ARG A 72 -1.98 -5.67 -11.92
N GLU A 73 -1.35 -6.08 -12.99
CA GLU A 73 -0.20 -7.00 -12.95
C GLU A 73 1.05 -6.33 -12.36
N ASN A 74 1.22 -5.02 -12.61
CA ASN A 74 2.42 -4.27 -12.25
C ASN A 74 2.25 -3.40 -11.00
N VAL A 75 1.02 -3.16 -10.52
CA VAL A 75 0.70 -2.35 -9.35
C VAL A 75 -0.01 -3.21 -8.31
N VAL A 76 0.63 -3.49 -7.20
CA VAL A 76 0.06 -4.30 -6.12
C VAL A 76 -0.23 -3.44 -4.90
N THR A 77 -1.45 -3.57 -4.38
CA THR A 77 -1.90 -2.88 -3.17
C THR A 77 -2.00 -3.85 -2.00
N VAL A 78 -1.30 -3.55 -0.92
CA VAL A 78 -1.49 -4.19 0.39
C VAL A 78 -2.47 -3.33 1.18
N LEU A 79 -3.68 -3.86 1.40
CA LEU A 79 -4.76 -3.16 2.09
C LEU A 79 -4.61 -3.25 3.62
N GLN A 80 -5.16 -2.29 4.34
CA GLN A 80 -5.25 -2.28 5.81
C GLN A 80 -5.93 -3.56 6.35
N HIS A 81 -6.99 -4.01 5.69
CA HIS A 81 -7.72 -5.24 6.01
C HIS A 81 -7.67 -6.21 4.83
N PRO A 82 -6.59 -7.00 4.72
CA PRO A 82 -6.43 -7.91 3.59
C PRO A 82 -7.42 -9.07 3.67
N VAL A 83 -7.98 -9.42 2.51
CA VAL A 83 -8.85 -10.59 2.37
C VAL A 83 -7.99 -11.84 2.16
N LEU A 84 -8.25 -12.86 2.98
CA LEU A 84 -7.65 -14.19 2.85
C LEU A 84 -8.73 -15.20 2.50
N PHE A 85 -8.36 -16.17 1.66
CA PHE A 85 -9.27 -17.25 1.25
C PHE A 85 -9.31 -18.36 2.28
N ASN A 86 -10.43 -19.08 2.35
CA ASN A 86 -10.57 -20.27 3.16
C ASN A 86 -9.84 -21.45 2.52
N ASP A 87 -8.54 -21.38 2.52
CA ASP A 87 -7.63 -22.32 1.88
C ASP A 87 -6.33 -22.42 2.68
N THR A 88 -5.35 -23.15 2.16
CA THR A 88 -4.02 -23.27 2.75
C THR A 88 -3.27 -21.94 2.71
N ILE A 89 -2.21 -21.83 3.51
CA ILE A 89 -1.27 -20.70 3.43
C ILE A 89 -0.62 -20.65 2.04
N ARG A 90 -0.23 -21.82 1.50
CA ARG A 90 0.33 -21.97 0.14
C ARG A 90 -0.58 -21.33 -0.91
N GLU A 91 -1.85 -21.73 -0.96
CA GLU A 91 -2.82 -21.19 -1.92
C GLU A 91 -3.10 -19.70 -1.69
N ASN A 92 -3.11 -19.27 -0.44
CA ASN A 92 -3.23 -17.86 -0.12
C ASN A 92 -2.04 -17.03 -0.58
N LEU A 93 -0.84 -17.57 -0.62
CA LEU A 93 0.36 -16.89 -1.10
C LEU A 93 0.44 -16.89 -2.62
N SER A 94 0.23 -18.04 -3.26
CA SER A 94 0.40 -18.23 -4.69
C SER A 94 -0.76 -17.66 -5.53
N LEU A 95 -1.97 -17.59 -4.95
CA LEU A 95 -3.20 -17.18 -5.65
C LEU A 95 -3.43 -17.98 -6.95
N GLY A 96 -3.12 -19.30 -6.91
CA GLY A 96 -3.25 -20.21 -8.06
C GLY A 96 -2.11 -20.12 -9.08
N LYS A 97 -1.10 -19.28 -8.86
CA LYS A 97 0.10 -19.25 -9.70
C LYS A 97 1.06 -20.38 -9.31
N GLN A 98 1.85 -20.84 -10.28
CA GLN A 98 2.96 -21.75 -10.00
C GLN A 98 4.11 -20.96 -9.38
N VAL A 99 4.36 -21.17 -8.10
CA VAL A 99 5.42 -20.54 -7.31
C VAL A 99 6.25 -21.64 -6.67
N SER A 100 7.58 -21.53 -6.72
CA SER A 100 8.45 -22.51 -6.08
C SER A 100 8.30 -22.46 -4.56
N GLU A 101 8.54 -23.58 -3.88
CA GLU A 101 8.49 -23.61 -2.42
C GLU A 101 9.54 -22.69 -1.78
N ASP A 102 10.70 -22.57 -2.41
CA ASP A 102 11.77 -21.68 -1.96
C ASP A 102 11.34 -20.20 -2.02
N ASP A 103 10.64 -19.78 -3.11
CA ASP A 103 10.12 -18.41 -3.22
C ASP A 103 9.03 -18.13 -2.18
N LEU A 104 8.17 -19.12 -1.88
CA LEU A 104 7.17 -18.98 -0.82
C LEU A 104 7.84 -18.76 0.55
N TRP A 105 8.86 -19.56 0.88
CA TRP A 105 9.59 -19.41 2.13
C TRP A 105 10.42 -18.12 2.19
N GLN A 106 11.00 -17.69 1.08
CA GLN A 106 11.71 -16.41 1.02
C GLN A 106 10.76 -15.23 1.24
N ALA A 107 9.59 -15.24 0.60
CA ALA A 107 8.59 -14.20 0.81
C ALA A 107 8.08 -14.15 2.26
N LEU A 108 7.88 -15.31 2.88
CA LEU A 108 7.51 -15.40 4.30
C LEU A 108 8.63 -14.94 5.24
N ASP A 109 9.89 -15.15 4.86
CA ASP A 109 11.05 -14.69 5.62
C ASP A 109 11.11 -13.15 5.63
N ILE A 110 11.02 -12.52 4.47
CA ILE A 110 10.95 -11.06 4.33
C ILE A 110 9.72 -10.51 5.08
N ALA A 111 8.57 -11.18 4.99
CA ALA A 111 7.35 -10.80 5.72
C ALA A 111 7.40 -11.13 7.23
N GLN A 112 8.53 -11.63 7.76
CA GLN A 112 8.72 -11.97 9.17
C GLN A 112 7.69 -13.00 9.70
N LEU A 113 7.29 -13.95 8.85
CA LEU A 113 6.33 -15.01 9.18
C LEU A 113 6.90 -16.43 9.13
N LYS A 114 8.11 -16.62 8.59
CA LYS A 114 8.70 -17.94 8.34
C LYS A 114 8.67 -18.83 9.57
N SER A 115 9.20 -18.38 10.69
CA SER A 115 9.24 -19.15 11.94
C SER A 115 7.85 -19.50 12.46
N THR A 116 6.90 -18.56 12.34
CA THR A 116 5.49 -18.78 12.73
C THR A 116 4.86 -19.90 11.90
N ILE A 117 5.05 -19.87 10.58
CA ILE A 117 4.46 -20.87 9.69
C ILE A 117 5.16 -22.23 9.84
N GLN A 118 6.47 -22.26 10.04
CA GLN A 118 7.23 -23.48 10.30
C GLN A 118 6.82 -24.17 11.60
N SER A 119 6.34 -23.41 12.60
CA SER A 119 5.87 -24.00 13.87
C SER A 119 4.48 -24.64 13.78
N LEU A 120 3.76 -24.48 12.68
CA LEU A 120 2.47 -25.11 12.46
C LEU A 120 2.64 -26.57 12.01
N ASP A 121 1.79 -27.48 12.50
CA ASP A 121 1.87 -28.93 12.21
C ASP A 121 1.91 -29.26 10.71
N LYS A 122 1.22 -28.44 9.88
CA LYS A 122 1.14 -28.61 8.43
C LYS A 122 1.92 -27.52 7.64
N GLY A 123 2.67 -26.67 8.32
CA GLY A 123 3.42 -25.61 7.66
C GLY A 123 2.60 -24.81 6.64
N LEU A 124 3.08 -24.76 5.40
CA LEU A 124 2.40 -24.07 4.28
C LEU A 124 1.01 -24.67 3.95
N ASP A 125 0.79 -25.94 4.23
CA ASP A 125 -0.47 -26.62 3.92
C ASP A 125 -1.52 -26.51 5.05
N THR A 126 -1.27 -25.61 6.01
CA THR A 126 -2.22 -25.26 7.06
C THR A 126 -3.37 -24.43 6.49
N ILE A 127 -4.62 -24.93 6.69
CA ILE A 127 -5.84 -24.20 6.31
C ILE A 127 -6.10 -23.11 7.34
N ILE A 128 -6.18 -21.85 6.88
CA ILE A 128 -6.30 -20.69 7.76
C ILE A 128 -7.76 -20.29 8.07
N GLY A 129 -8.73 -20.99 7.48
CA GLY A 129 -10.16 -20.76 7.71
C GLY A 129 -10.71 -19.52 6.98
N ARG A 130 -12.03 -19.28 7.14
CA ARG A 130 -12.69 -18.12 6.52
C ARG A 130 -12.01 -16.82 6.94
N GLN A 131 -11.63 -16.02 5.95
CA GLN A 131 -10.97 -14.70 6.12
C GLN A 131 -9.73 -14.75 7.06
N GLY A 132 -9.06 -15.92 7.15
CA GLY A 132 -7.90 -16.08 8.03
C GLY A 132 -8.24 -16.00 9.52
N MET A 133 -9.41 -16.46 9.95
CA MET A 133 -9.85 -16.39 11.37
C MET A 133 -8.87 -17.02 12.37
N ARG A 134 -8.02 -17.94 11.91
CA ARG A 134 -6.97 -18.60 12.72
C ARG A 134 -5.69 -17.77 12.85
N LEU A 135 -5.61 -16.61 12.17
CA LEU A 135 -4.47 -15.71 12.17
C LEU A 135 -4.80 -14.43 12.93
N SER A 136 -3.81 -13.85 13.61
CA SER A 136 -3.93 -12.51 14.17
C SER A 136 -4.04 -11.45 13.05
N GLY A 137 -4.47 -10.23 13.39
CA GLY A 137 -4.52 -9.11 12.46
C GLY A 137 -3.17 -8.86 11.78
N GLY A 138 -2.10 -8.83 12.59
CA GLY A 138 -0.74 -8.65 12.08
C GLY A 138 -0.24 -9.81 11.22
N GLN A 139 -0.62 -11.06 11.52
CA GLN A 139 -0.30 -12.21 10.67
C GLN A 139 -1.01 -12.11 9.31
N ARG A 140 -2.28 -11.69 9.28
CA ARG A 140 -3.01 -11.46 8.02
C ARG A 140 -2.34 -10.38 7.17
N GLN A 141 -1.95 -9.25 7.76
CA GLN A 141 -1.22 -8.20 7.05
C GLN A 141 0.11 -8.72 6.47
N ARG A 142 0.87 -9.49 7.25
CA ARG A 142 2.15 -10.05 6.78
C ARG A 142 1.97 -11.11 5.69
N ILE A 143 0.87 -11.89 5.67
CA ILE A 143 0.53 -12.76 4.52
C ILE A 143 0.27 -11.92 3.27
N ALA A 144 -0.44 -10.80 3.38
CA ALA A 144 -0.67 -9.92 2.23
C ALA A 144 0.64 -9.27 1.72
N ILE A 145 1.56 -8.96 2.62
CA ILE A 145 2.90 -8.49 2.24
C ILE A 145 3.69 -9.60 1.53
N ALA A 146 3.65 -10.84 2.02
CA ALA A 146 4.28 -11.97 1.33
C ALA A 146 3.70 -12.20 -0.08
N ARG A 147 2.36 -12.06 -0.26
CA ARG A 147 1.72 -12.05 -1.59
C ARG A 147 2.28 -10.98 -2.51
N MET A 148 2.46 -9.77 -2.00
CA MET A 148 3.03 -8.65 -2.75
C MET A 148 4.47 -8.97 -3.18
N ILE A 149 5.28 -9.56 -2.31
CA ILE A 149 6.66 -9.96 -2.62
C ILE A 149 6.68 -11.00 -3.73
N ILE A 150 5.82 -12.02 -3.66
CA ILE A 150 5.69 -13.08 -4.68
C ILE A 150 5.20 -12.50 -6.03
N ALA A 151 4.33 -11.51 -6.00
CA ALA A 151 3.82 -10.88 -7.21
C ALA A 151 4.88 -10.05 -7.95
N ASP A 152 5.95 -9.66 -7.26
CA ASP A 152 7.10 -8.91 -7.79
C ASP A 152 6.72 -7.67 -8.63
N PRO A 153 5.88 -6.75 -8.12
CA PRO A 153 5.36 -5.61 -8.87
C PRO A 153 6.40 -4.51 -9.06
N SER A 154 6.23 -3.68 -10.11
CA SER A 154 7.01 -2.46 -10.31
C SER A 154 6.57 -1.31 -9.38
N VAL A 155 5.28 -1.30 -9.01
CA VAL A 155 4.69 -0.28 -8.13
C VAL A 155 4.01 -0.95 -6.94
N VAL A 156 4.34 -0.50 -5.74
CA VAL A 156 3.79 -1.00 -4.48
C VAL A 156 2.94 0.09 -3.84
N VAL A 157 1.74 -0.28 -3.41
CA VAL A 157 0.87 0.58 -2.60
C VAL A 157 0.67 -0.08 -1.23
N LEU A 158 1.04 0.63 -0.17
CA LEU A 158 0.88 0.19 1.21
C LEU A 158 -0.21 1.05 1.89
N ASP A 159 -1.42 0.53 1.97
CA ASP A 159 -2.54 1.21 2.63
C ASP A 159 -2.63 0.75 4.09
N GLU A 160 -1.96 1.50 4.99
CA GLU A 160 -1.85 1.18 6.42
C GLU A 160 -1.45 -0.29 6.68
N ALA A 161 -0.59 -0.83 5.82
CA ALA A 161 -0.28 -2.25 5.75
C ALA A 161 0.39 -2.82 7.03
N THR A 162 0.82 -1.97 7.96
CA THR A 162 1.46 -2.34 9.23
C THR A 162 0.66 -1.91 10.46
N SER A 163 -0.56 -1.41 10.30
CA SER A 163 -1.37 -0.83 11.38
C SER A 163 -1.70 -1.82 12.52
N ALA A 164 -1.77 -3.12 12.23
CA ALA A 164 -2.04 -4.18 13.22
C ALA A 164 -0.77 -4.79 13.83
N LEU A 165 0.42 -4.25 13.54
CA LEU A 165 1.70 -4.72 14.07
C LEU A 165 2.10 -3.92 15.32
N ASP A 166 2.78 -4.59 16.26
CA ASP A 166 3.53 -3.93 17.31
C ASP A 166 4.78 -3.26 16.73
N THR A 167 5.35 -2.34 17.49
CA THR A 167 6.47 -1.48 17.04
C THR A 167 7.72 -2.27 16.65
N GLU A 168 8.03 -3.35 17.36
CA GLU A 168 9.22 -4.17 17.11
C GLU A 168 9.04 -4.96 15.81
N THR A 169 7.88 -5.62 15.65
CA THR A 169 7.56 -6.37 14.43
C THR A 169 7.50 -5.44 13.21
N GLU A 170 6.92 -4.25 13.35
CA GLU A 170 6.88 -3.24 12.30
C GLU A 170 8.29 -2.82 11.88
N TYR A 171 9.16 -2.51 12.83
CA TYR A 171 10.55 -2.13 12.55
C TYR A 171 11.31 -3.24 11.81
N ASN A 172 11.24 -4.49 12.30
CA ASN A 172 11.90 -5.63 11.69
C ASN A 172 11.39 -5.89 10.26
N LEU A 173 10.08 -5.75 10.05
CA LEU A 173 9.47 -5.88 8.72
C LEU A 173 9.96 -4.78 7.77
N HIS A 174 10.03 -3.52 8.22
CA HIS A 174 10.55 -2.41 7.41
C HIS A 174 12.00 -2.65 7.00
N VAL A 175 12.84 -3.11 7.92
CA VAL A 175 14.24 -3.45 7.63
C VAL A 175 14.31 -4.58 6.60
N ALA A 176 13.54 -5.65 6.78
CA ALA A 176 13.53 -6.80 5.87
C ALA A 176 13.01 -6.45 4.46
N MET A 177 12.04 -5.53 4.37
CA MET A 177 11.49 -5.08 3.10
C MET A 177 12.32 -4.00 2.39
N ALA A 178 13.31 -3.41 3.06
CA ALA A 178 14.04 -2.25 2.54
C ALA A 178 14.67 -2.52 1.15
N ASP A 179 15.36 -3.66 1.00
CA ASP A 179 16.00 -4.04 -0.26
C ASP A 179 14.96 -4.37 -1.35
N PHE A 180 13.86 -5.01 -0.98
CA PHE A 180 12.75 -5.29 -1.89
C PHE A 180 12.14 -4.01 -2.44
N LEU A 181 11.92 -2.99 -1.61
CA LEU A 181 11.29 -1.73 -1.99
C LEU A 181 12.24 -0.74 -2.69
N LYS A 182 13.56 -0.92 -2.56
CA LYS A 182 14.58 0.02 -3.05
C LYS A 182 14.51 0.29 -4.56
N GLN A 183 14.09 -0.71 -5.33
CA GLN A 183 14.01 -0.62 -6.80
C GLN A 183 12.57 -0.42 -7.31
N ARG A 184 11.62 -0.16 -6.41
CA ARG A 184 10.19 -0.07 -6.72
C ARG A 184 9.62 1.28 -6.36
N THR A 185 8.73 1.77 -7.20
CA THR A 185 7.94 2.95 -6.86
C THR A 185 6.96 2.59 -5.74
N THR A 186 6.98 3.35 -4.65
CA THR A 186 6.20 2.99 -3.45
C THR A 186 5.30 4.14 -3.02
N LEU A 187 3.99 3.87 -2.91
CA LEU A 187 3.00 4.76 -2.31
C LEU A 187 2.62 4.23 -0.92
N ILE A 188 2.74 5.06 0.10
CA ILE A 188 2.38 4.70 1.47
C ILE A 188 1.24 5.61 1.94
N ILE A 189 0.06 5.06 2.22
CA ILE A 189 -0.94 5.76 3.02
C ILE A 189 -0.52 5.54 4.47
N ALA A 190 -0.07 6.59 5.13
CA ALA A 190 0.53 6.52 6.45
C ALA A 190 -0.19 7.39 7.47
N HIS A 191 -0.40 6.81 8.65
CA HIS A 191 -0.83 7.52 9.86
C HIS A 191 0.28 7.53 10.92
N ARG A 192 1.31 6.70 10.77
CA ARG A 192 2.45 6.63 11.68
C ARG A 192 3.63 7.44 11.14
N LEU A 193 4.22 8.25 11.99
CA LEU A 193 5.36 9.10 11.62
C LEU A 193 6.58 8.28 11.16
N SER A 194 6.77 7.07 11.70
CA SER A 194 7.84 6.14 11.30
C SER A 194 7.80 5.81 9.80
N ALA A 195 6.62 5.59 9.25
CA ALA A 195 6.44 5.32 7.83
C ALA A 195 6.62 6.59 6.97
N ILE A 196 6.14 7.75 7.46
CA ILE A 196 6.25 9.03 6.75
C ILE A 196 7.71 9.48 6.62
N LYS A 197 8.52 9.30 7.68
CA LYS A 197 9.96 9.64 7.68
C LYS A 197 10.79 8.86 6.66
N GLN A 198 10.28 7.74 6.14
CA GLN A 198 10.94 6.92 5.12
C GLN A 198 10.62 7.36 3.69
N ALA A 199 9.66 8.27 3.51
CA ALA A 199 9.26 8.75 2.20
C ALA A 199 10.17 9.88 1.72
N ASP A 200 10.50 9.86 0.42
CA ASP A 200 11.24 10.92 -0.25
C ASP A 200 10.39 12.19 -0.39
N HIS A 201 9.06 11.99 -0.58
CA HIS A 201 8.10 13.07 -0.74
C HIS A 201 6.79 12.75 -0.03
N VAL A 202 6.15 13.78 0.50
CA VAL A 202 4.86 13.69 1.21
C VAL A 202 3.83 14.57 0.52
N TYR A 203 2.66 14.01 0.25
CA TYR A 203 1.47 14.74 -0.21
C TYR A 203 0.44 14.77 0.92
N VAL A 204 -0.01 15.95 1.28
CA VAL A 204 -0.97 16.18 2.37
C VAL A 204 -2.35 16.39 1.78
N PHE A 205 -3.29 15.53 2.17
CA PHE A 205 -4.66 15.53 1.69
C PHE A 205 -5.61 16.19 2.70
N GLU A 206 -6.43 17.10 2.20
CA GLU A 206 -7.53 17.72 2.93
C GLU A 206 -8.69 17.92 1.97
N ASP A 207 -9.87 17.44 2.34
CA ASP A 207 -11.14 17.61 1.60
C ASP A 207 -11.01 17.26 0.09
N GLY A 208 -10.40 16.14 -0.22
CA GLY A 208 -10.24 15.64 -1.58
C GLY A 208 -9.23 16.40 -2.44
N LYS A 209 -8.36 17.21 -1.85
CA LYS A 209 -7.32 18.00 -2.52
C LYS A 209 -5.95 17.77 -1.88
N ILE A 210 -4.90 18.06 -2.63
CA ILE A 210 -3.54 18.16 -2.09
C ILE A 210 -3.36 19.60 -1.61
N CYS A 211 -3.27 19.82 -0.29
CA CYS A 211 -3.12 21.13 0.31
C CYS A 211 -1.66 21.53 0.61
N GLN A 212 -0.79 20.52 0.83
CA GLN A 212 0.66 20.73 1.02
C GLN A 212 1.43 19.56 0.40
N GLN A 213 2.67 19.80 -0.01
CA GLN A 213 3.57 18.77 -0.51
C GLN A 213 5.04 19.15 -0.25
N GLY A 214 5.90 18.15 -0.06
CA GLY A 214 7.33 18.36 0.18
C GLY A 214 7.96 17.23 1.00
N SER A 215 9.20 17.38 1.42
CA SER A 215 9.83 16.44 2.34
C SER A 215 9.27 16.59 3.76
N HIS A 216 9.38 15.52 4.59
CA HIS A 216 9.03 15.59 6.01
C HIS A 216 9.70 16.79 6.72
N THR A 217 11.00 16.98 6.50
CA THR A 217 11.77 18.05 7.13
C THR A 217 11.34 19.45 6.70
N HIS A 218 10.83 19.60 5.48
CA HIS A 218 10.27 20.87 5.02
C HIS A 218 8.89 21.13 5.63
N LEU A 219 8.00 20.15 5.53
CA LEU A 219 6.60 20.29 5.95
C LEU A 219 6.42 20.45 7.46
N ILE A 220 7.29 19.85 8.28
CA ILE A 220 7.20 19.95 9.73
C ILE A 220 7.51 21.35 10.24
N ASN A 221 8.31 22.12 9.48
CA ASN A 221 8.70 23.49 9.80
C ASN A 221 7.82 24.55 9.09
N GLN A 222 6.85 24.11 8.27
CA GLN A 222 5.92 24.98 7.56
C GLN A 222 4.59 25.03 8.30
N GLU A 223 4.02 26.22 8.50
CA GLU A 223 2.64 26.33 9.00
C GLU A 223 1.67 25.60 8.07
N GLY A 224 0.81 24.75 8.63
CA GLY A 224 -0.20 24.06 7.85
C GLY A 224 -0.70 22.78 8.54
N LEU A 225 -1.48 22.00 7.77
CA LEU A 225 -2.10 20.78 8.26
C LEU A 225 -1.04 19.75 8.69
N TYR A 226 0.06 19.63 7.94
CA TYR A 226 1.11 18.66 8.26
C TYR A 226 1.73 18.89 9.65
N ALA A 227 2.13 20.13 9.94
CA ALA A 227 2.69 20.47 11.25
C ALA A 227 1.67 20.29 12.39
N LYS A 228 0.38 20.56 12.14
CA LYS A 228 -0.68 20.30 13.12
C LYS A 228 -0.87 18.80 13.41
N LEU A 229 -0.72 17.94 12.40
CA LEU A 229 -0.91 16.49 12.55
C LEU A 229 0.31 15.81 13.21
N TYR A 230 1.52 16.31 12.98
CA TYR A 230 2.75 15.59 13.32
C TYR A 230 3.76 16.41 14.13
N GLY A 231 3.50 17.69 14.41
CA GLY A 231 4.43 18.60 15.11
C GLY A 231 4.69 18.21 16.57
N ASP A 232 3.70 17.63 17.24
CA ASP A 232 3.80 17.24 18.65
C ASP A 232 4.60 15.93 18.88
N TYR A 233 5.06 15.28 17.82
CA TYR A 233 5.80 14.01 17.87
C TYR A 233 7.33 14.19 17.66
N GLN A 234 7.86 15.38 17.98
CA GLN A 234 9.30 15.66 17.95
C GLN A 234 10.02 15.14 19.20
#